data_512396e04f9840e21323d6adb26367c4
#
_entry.id   512396e04f9840e21323d6adb26367c4
#
_cell.length_a   1.000
_cell.length_b   1.000
_cell.length_c   1.000
_cell.angle_alpha   90.00
_cell.angle_beta   90.00
_cell.angle_gamma   90.00
#
_symmetry.space_group_name_H-M   'P 1'
#
loop_
_entity.id
_entity.type
_entity.pdbx_description
1 polymer ?
#
loop_
_entity_poly.entity_id
_entity_poly.type
_entity_poly.pdbx_seq_one_letter_code
_entity_poly.pdbx_strand_id
1 'polypeptide(L)'
;MLVISCPCALGLATPVAIMVGNGLGAKNGILFKTAASLEAAGRTQIVALDKTGTITSGEPKVTDILPAGGVSETELLTLAAALERKSEHPLAKAVLACTEAQQLSAPEVSDFTALPGNGLAAKMDGVEIFGGSASFIGTKVTVPAQLQEKAAALSAQGKTPLFFGGAGRLLGIIAVADTLKEDSSRAIRELQAMGIRVVMLTGDNQRTADAIGRQAGVDEVIAGVLPDGKEAVIRQLQAYGKVTMVGDGINDAPALTRADTGIAIGAGTDVAIDAADVVLMNSRLSDVPAAIRLSRAALRNIHENLFWAFIYNIIGIPLAAGVFIPFGLTLNPMFGAAAMSLSSFCVVSNALRLNLFDVHSTKHDRAPKNAASLPAVSAQPAAVANKESTKEDTAMKKTLKVEGMMCGHCEARVKKALEALPEVTEAVVSHETGTAIVTLNADVADDVLKKAVEDQDYPVTGIQ
;
A
#
# COMPACT_ATOMS: atom_id res chain seq x y z
N MET A 1 -55.96 3.39 0.91
CA MET A 1 -54.81 3.12 1.83
C MET A 1 -53.75 2.28 1.14
N LEU A 2 -54.04 1.10 0.58
CA LEU A 2 -53.04 0.23 -0.08
C LEU A 2 -52.23 0.92 -1.21
N VAL A 3 -52.86 1.78 -2.01
CA VAL A 3 -52.19 2.47 -3.13
C VAL A 3 -51.11 3.43 -2.63
N ILE A 4 -51.32 4.15 -1.51
CA ILE A 4 -50.34 5.11 -0.95
C ILE A 4 -49.18 4.41 -0.20
N SER A 5 -49.39 3.17 0.26
CA SER A 5 -48.40 2.38 0.98
C SER A 5 -47.35 1.72 0.06
N CYS A 6 -47.42 1.95 -1.26
CA CYS A 6 -46.47 1.38 -2.19
C CYS A 6 -45.02 1.96 -1.97
N PRO A 7 -44.02 1.11 -1.69
CA PRO A 7 -42.64 1.55 -1.48
C PRO A 7 -41.85 1.74 -2.81
N CYS A 8 -42.55 2.08 -3.92
CA CYS A 8 -41.94 2.12 -5.26
C CYS A 8 -40.74 3.07 -5.34
N ALA A 9 -40.86 4.28 -4.79
CA ALA A 9 -39.79 5.25 -4.75
C ALA A 9 -38.61 4.81 -3.82
N LEU A 10 -38.94 4.10 -2.73
CA LEU A 10 -37.93 3.54 -1.81
C LEU A 10 -37.07 2.50 -2.51
N GLY A 11 -37.67 1.63 -3.33
CA GLY A 11 -36.94 0.63 -4.12
C GLY A 11 -35.98 1.23 -5.15
N LEU A 12 -36.24 2.47 -5.61
CA LEU A 12 -35.38 3.18 -6.58
C LEU A 12 -34.34 4.09 -5.92
N ALA A 13 -34.56 4.51 -4.67
CA ALA A 13 -33.77 5.56 -4.00
C ALA A 13 -32.25 5.28 -3.97
N THR A 14 -31.87 4.06 -3.62
CA THR A 14 -30.46 3.64 -3.53
C THR A 14 -29.89 3.20 -4.88
N PRO A 15 -30.53 2.28 -5.64
CA PRO A 15 -29.95 1.75 -6.88
C PRO A 15 -29.68 2.83 -7.93
N VAL A 16 -30.59 3.79 -8.11
CA VAL A 16 -30.42 4.85 -9.12
C VAL A 16 -29.25 5.78 -8.75
N ALA A 17 -29.12 6.15 -7.48
CA ALA A 17 -28.00 6.97 -7.03
C ALA A 17 -26.64 6.26 -7.20
N ILE A 18 -26.58 4.95 -6.88
CA ILE A 18 -25.38 4.12 -7.08
C ILE A 18 -25.03 4.03 -8.57
N MET A 19 -26.02 3.76 -9.43
CA MET A 19 -25.81 3.65 -10.88
C MET A 19 -25.27 4.96 -11.46
N VAL A 20 -25.83 6.10 -11.07
CA VAL A 20 -25.37 7.42 -11.52
C VAL A 20 -23.99 7.74 -10.95
N GLY A 21 -23.75 7.42 -9.67
CA GLY A 21 -22.45 7.59 -9.01
C GLY A 21 -21.34 6.77 -9.68
N ASN A 22 -21.59 5.49 -9.95
CA ASN A 22 -20.65 4.63 -10.67
C ASN A 22 -20.40 5.12 -12.09
N GLY A 23 -21.45 5.57 -12.80
CA GLY A 23 -21.30 6.16 -14.13
C GLY A 23 -20.45 7.43 -14.15
N LEU A 24 -20.63 8.31 -13.14
CA LEU A 24 -19.80 9.50 -12.98
C LEU A 24 -18.36 9.13 -12.60
N GLY A 25 -18.17 8.14 -11.71
CA GLY A 25 -16.87 7.59 -11.35
C GLY A 25 -16.11 7.11 -12.59
N ALA A 26 -16.74 6.23 -13.38
CA ALA A 26 -16.16 5.66 -14.58
C ALA A 26 -15.72 6.74 -15.60
N LYS A 27 -16.52 7.80 -15.77
CA LYS A 27 -16.16 8.95 -16.63
C LYS A 27 -14.91 9.68 -16.17
N ASN A 28 -14.62 9.63 -14.86
CA ASN A 28 -13.44 10.25 -14.24
C ASN A 28 -12.29 9.26 -13.99
N GLY A 29 -12.38 8.03 -14.51
CA GLY A 29 -11.36 6.99 -14.32
C GLY A 29 -11.37 6.37 -12.92
N ILE A 30 -12.48 6.48 -12.18
CA ILE A 30 -12.68 5.91 -10.85
C ILE A 30 -13.69 4.77 -10.95
N LEU A 31 -13.24 3.54 -10.74
CA LEU A 31 -14.07 2.34 -10.85
C LEU A 31 -14.32 1.73 -9.48
N PHE A 32 -15.57 1.77 -9.02
CA PHE A 32 -16.00 1.04 -7.81
C PHE A 32 -16.46 -0.35 -8.21
N LYS A 33 -15.91 -1.40 -7.64
CA LYS A 33 -16.27 -2.77 -7.96
C LYS A 33 -17.69 -3.13 -7.52
N THR A 34 -18.11 -2.59 -6.39
CA THR A 34 -19.42 -2.88 -5.80
C THR A 34 -20.09 -1.62 -5.27
N ALA A 35 -21.40 -1.72 -5.01
CA ALA A 35 -22.14 -0.67 -4.31
C ALA A 35 -21.61 -0.45 -2.87
N ALA A 36 -21.18 -1.52 -2.22
CA ALA A 36 -20.58 -1.46 -0.89
C ALA A 36 -19.24 -0.71 -0.90
N SER A 37 -18.42 -0.90 -1.94
CA SER A 37 -17.15 -0.17 -2.11
C SER A 37 -17.39 1.33 -2.28
N LEU A 38 -18.42 1.72 -3.06
CA LEU A 38 -18.84 3.12 -3.19
C LEU A 38 -19.25 3.72 -1.84
N GLU A 39 -19.97 2.95 -1.01
CA GLU A 39 -20.40 3.42 0.31
C GLU A 39 -19.22 3.50 1.29
N ALA A 40 -18.36 2.48 1.33
CA ALA A 40 -17.25 2.38 2.28
C ALA A 40 -16.24 3.50 2.09
N ALA A 41 -15.87 3.83 0.85
CA ALA A 41 -14.91 4.88 0.52
C ALA A 41 -15.30 6.26 1.12
N GLY A 42 -16.60 6.58 1.18
CA GLY A 42 -17.08 7.84 1.76
C GLY A 42 -16.94 7.95 3.29
N ARG A 43 -16.80 6.81 3.96
CA ARG A 43 -16.66 6.71 5.42
C ARG A 43 -15.21 6.74 5.89
N THR A 44 -14.26 6.87 4.98
CA THR A 44 -12.81 6.93 5.26
C THR A 44 -12.48 8.01 6.28
N GLN A 45 -11.68 7.64 7.29
CA GLN A 45 -11.15 8.51 8.34
C GLN A 45 -9.61 8.56 8.31
N ILE A 46 -8.97 7.46 7.89
CA ILE A 46 -7.53 7.33 7.76
C ILE A 46 -7.24 6.83 6.35
N VAL A 47 -6.30 7.46 5.66
CA VAL A 47 -5.76 6.98 4.38
C VAL A 47 -4.32 6.55 4.61
N ALA A 48 -4.06 5.27 4.41
CA ALA A 48 -2.72 4.70 4.40
C ALA A 48 -2.24 4.64 2.95
N LEU A 49 -1.16 5.33 2.64
CA LEU A 49 -0.57 5.41 1.31
C LEU A 49 0.72 4.59 1.28
N ASP A 50 0.85 3.68 0.33
CA ASP A 50 2.18 3.16 0.01
C ASP A 50 3.06 4.29 -0.54
N LYS A 51 4.38 4.18 -0.37
CA LYS A 51 5.31 5.17 -0.92
C LYS A 51 5.49 4.98 -2.43
N THR A 52 5.98 3.80 -2.83
CA THR A 52 6.49 3.54 -4.18
C THR A 52 5.34 3.37 -5.19
N GLY A 53 5.39 4.09 -6.33
CA GLY A 53 4.33 4.02 -7.33
C GLY A 53 3.03 4.73 -6.94
N THR A 54 2.83 5.03 -5.64
CA THR A 54 1.63 5.69 -5.10
C THR A 54 1.89 7.17 -4.81
N ILE A 55 2.71 7.50 -3.79
CA ILE A 55 3.13 8.89 -3.51
C ILE A 55 4.23 9.33 -4.47
N THR A 56 5.13 8.40 -4.81
CA THR A 56 6.23 8.60 -5.76
C THR A 56 5.90 7.99 -7.12
N SER A 57 6.69 8.33 -8.13
CA SER A 57 6.48 7.81 -9.49
C SER A 57 6.73 6.31 -9.62
N GLY A 58 7.47 5.70 -8.69
CA GLY A 58 7.93 4.31 -8.79
C GLY A 58 9.09 4.12 -9.77
N GLU A 59 9.49 5.19 -10.46
CA GLU A 59 10.60 5.21 -11.39
C GLU A 59 11.72 6.09 -10.82
N PRO A 60 12.85 5.49 -10.39
CA PRO A 60 14.00 6.25 -9.94
C PRO A 60 14.52 7.17 -11.05
N LYS A 61 14.90 8.40 -10.70
CA LYS A 61 15.49 9.38 -11.63
C LYS A 61 16.77 9.94 -11.04
N VAL A 62 17.73 10.32 -11.91
CA VAL A 62 18.90 11.09 -11.50
C VAL A 62 18.44 12.47 -11.06
N THR A 63 18.76 12.84 -9.82
CA THR A 63 18.38 14.14 -9.22
C THR A 63 19.55 15.09 -9.06
N ASP A 64 20.76 14.56 -8.86
CA ASP A 64 21.95 15.36 -8.68
C ASP A 64 23.16 14.66 -9.30
N ILE A 65 24.05 15.46 -9.90
CA ILE A 65 25.31 15.01 -10.47
C ILE A 65 26.40 15.87 -9.81
N LEU A 66 27.32 15.22 -9.11
CA LEU A 66 28.40 15.88 -8.36
C LEU A 66 29.76 15.37 -8.85
N PRO A 67 30.35 15.99 -9.89
CA PRO A 67 31.66 15.61 -10.35
C PRO A 67 32.74 15.89 -9.29
N ALA A 68 33.78 15.06 -9.25
CA ALA A 68 35.01 15.34 -8.49
C ALA A 68 35.85 16.44 -9.17
N GLY A 69 36.78 17.02 -8.42
CA GLY A 69 37.60 18.10 -8.96
C GLY A 69 38.33 17.72 -10.26
N GLY A 70 38.15 18.52 -11.31
CA GLY A 70 38.75 18.31 -12.62
C GLY A 70 38.01 17.30 -13.53
N VAL A 71 36.81 16.84 -13.16
CA VAL A 71 35.96 15.96 -13.95
C VAL A 71 34.75 16.75 -14.42
N SER A 72 34.33 16.57 -15.68
CA SER A 72 33.06 17.15 -16.19
C SER A 72 31.86 16.26 -15.86
N GLU A 73 30.66 16.85 -15.83
CA GLU A 73 29.42 16.09 -15.67
C GLU A 73 29.25 15.08 -16.81
N THR A 74 29.61 15.47 -18.03
CA THR A 74 29.56 14.61 -19.24
C THR A 74 30.48 13.39 -19.09
N GLU A 75 31.72 13.57 -18.60
CA GLU A 75 32.66 12.48 -18.37
C GLU A 75 32.12 11.50 -17.32
N LEU A 76 31.60 12.02 -16.20
CA LEU A 76 31.01 11.20 -15.14
C LEU A 76 29.80 10.40 -15.63
N LEU A 77 28.88 11.06 -16.34
CA LEU A 77 27.67 10.38 -16.88
C LEU A 77 28.02 9.35 -17.94
N THR A 78 28.95 9.65 -18.84
CA THR A 78 29.39 8.73 -19.90
C THR A 78 29.99 7.46 -19.30
N LEU A 79 30.85 7.60 -18.29
CA LEU A 79 31.44 6.44 -17.62
C LEU A 79 30.39 5.67 -16.81
N ALA A 80 29.51 6.35 -16.09
CA ALA A 80 28.45 5.72 -15.34
C ALA A 80 27.51 4.93 -16.27
N ALA A 81 27.13 5.51 -17.42
CA ALA A 81 26.28 4.84 -18.41
C ALA A 81 26.97 3.62 -19.03
N ALA A 82 28.29 3.71 -19.32
CA ALA A 82 29.04 2.58 -19.83
C ALA A 82 29.04 1.39 -18.86
N LEU A 83 29.17 1.67 -17.56
CA LEU A 83 29.14 0.67 -16.50
C LEU A 83 27.74 0.10 -16.26
N GLU A 84 26.72 0.96 -16.23
CA GLU A 84 25.32 0.58 -15.90
C GLU A 84 24.57 -0.07 -17.10
N ARG A 85 25.08 0.04 -18.31
CA ARG A 85 24.45 -0.52 -19.53
C ARG A 85 24.22 -2.03 -19.47
N LYS A 86 25.06 -2.75 -18.71
CA LYS A 86 24.94 -4.20 -18.52
C LYS A 86 24.28 -4.59 -17.21
N SER A 87 23.82 -3.61 -16.45
CA SER A 87 23.15 -3.80 -15.16
C SER A 87 21.63 -3.86 -15.32
N GLU A 88 20.98 -4.83 -14.69
CA GLU A 88 19.52 -4.94 -14.66
C GLU A 88 18.89 -4.18 -13.48
N HIS A 89 19.71 -3.51 -12.67
CA HIS A 89 19.24 -2.84 -11.46
C HIS A 89 18.35 -1.62 -11.81
N PRO A 90 17.25 -1.35 -11.08
CA PRO A 90 16.39 -0.18 -11.34
C PRO A 90 17.12 1.16 -11.36
N LEU A 91 18.16 1.33 -10.52
CA LEU A 91 18.97 2.54 -10.50
C LEU A 91 19.80 2.73 -11.78
N ALA A 92 20.21 1.64 -12.45
CA ALA A 92 20.88 1.68 -13.73
C ALA A 92 20.00 2.33 -14.81
N LYS A 93 18.71 1.98 -14.84
CA LYS A 93 17.76 2.57 -15.79
C LYS A 93 17.69 4.09 -15.64
N ALA A 94 17.75 4.60 -14.40
CA ALA A 94 17.74 6.03 -14.14
C ALA A 94 18.97 6.76 -14.72
N VAL A 95 20.16 6.17 -14.56
CA VAL A 95 21.42 6.71 -15.11
C VAL A 95 21.37 6.68 -16.65
N LEU A 96 20.95 5.57 -17.24
CA LEU A 96 20.84 5.43 -18.69
C LEU A 96 19.85 6.42 -19.29
N ALA A 97 18.65 6.55 -18.71
CA ALA A 97 17.64 7.50 -19.15
C ALA A 97 18.14 8.96 -19.09
N CYS A 98 18.90 9.31 -18.03
CA CYS A 98 19.52 10.63 -17.92
C CYS A 98 20.56 10.86 -19.02
N THR A 99 21.36 9.85 -19.33
CA THR A 99 22.39 9.91 -20.37
C THR A 99 21.80 10.04 -21.77
N GLU A 100 20.71 9.28 -22.05
CA GLU A 100 19.98 9.37 -23.33
C GLU A 100 19.32 10.75 -23.51
N ALA A 101 18.75 11.31 -22.45
CA ALA A 101 18.16 12.65 -22.51
C ALA A 101 19.20 13.75 -22.83
N GLN A 102 20.46 13.53 -22.45
CA GLN A 102 21.57 14.42 -22.79
C GLN A 102 22.26 14.06 -24.12
N GLN A 103 21.74 13.08 -24.86
CA GLN A 103 22.27 12.59 -26.15
C GLN A 103 23.74 12.13 -26.05
N LEU A 104 24.15 11.60 -24.89
CA LEU A 104 25.49 11.08 -24.68
C LEU A 104 25.56 9.61 -25.11
N SER A 105 26.65 9.23 -25.79
CA SER A 105 26.91 7.85 -26.16
C SER A 105 27.77 7.16 -25.10
N ALA A 106 27.32 6.04 -24.57
CA ALA A 106 28.09 5.23 -23.64
C ALA A 106 29.00 4.26 -24.43
N PRO A 107 30.35 4.29 -24.21
CA PRO A 107 31.26 3.33 -24.81
C PRO A 107 31.01 1.90 -24.32
N GLU A 108 31.52 0.91 -25.06
CA GLU A 108 31.43 -0.48 -24.64
C GLU A 108 32.48 -0.80 -23.56
N VAL A 109 32.09 -1.70 -22.66
CA VAL A 109 32.96 -2.18 -21.58
C VAL A 109 33.20 -3.69 -21.70
N SER A 110 34.41 -4.10 -21.32
CA SER A 110 34.81 -5.51 -21.18
C SER A 110 34.89 -5.91 -19.71
N ASP A 111 35.02 -7.22 -19.45
CA ASP A 111 35.23 -7.78 -18.10
C ASP A 111 34.19 -7.28 -17.05
N PHE A 112 32.94 -7.10 -17.46
CA PHE A 112 31.87 -6.64 -16.57
C PHE A 112 31.59 -7.64 -15.46
N THR A 113 31.56 -7.17 -14.21
CA THR A 113 31.26 -7.94 -13.02
C THR A 113 30.32 -7.18 -12.13
N ALA A 114 29.15 -7.78 -11.85
CA ALA A 114 28.23 -7.28 -10.83
C ALA A 114 28.61 -7.89 -9.46
N LEU A 115 28.75 -7.05 -8.45
CA LEU A 115 29.08 -7.42 -7.07
C LEU A 115 27.84 -7.20 -6.19
N PRO A 116 27.02 -8.24 -5.92
CA PRO A 116 25.76 -8.08 -5.21
C PRO A 116 25.94 -7.32 -3.88
N GLY A 117 25.10 -6.30 -3.65
CA GLY A 117 25.13 -5.46 -2.46
C GLY A 117 26.27 -4.42 -2.39
N ASN A 118 27.24 -4.45 -3.30
CA ASN A 118 28.39 -3.56 -3.32
C ASN A 118 28.37 -2.58 -4.50
N GLY A 119 28.36 -3.10 -5.73
CA GLY A 119 28.41 -2.27 -6.93
C GLY A 119 28.80 -3.06 -8.18
N LEU A 120 29.40 -2.36 -9.13
CA LEU A 120 29.77 -2.83 -10.46
C LEU A 120 31.26 -2.56 -10.72
N ALA A 121 31.90 -3.43 -11.49
CA ALA A 121 33.26 -3.22 -12.00
C ALA A 121 33.33 -3.68 -13.47
N ALA A 122 34.11 -2.98 -14.27
CA ALA A 122 34.36 -3.33 -15.68
C ALA A 122 35.70 -2.73 -16.15
N LYS A 123 36.09 -3.01 -17.39
CA LYS A 123 37.19 -2.33 -18.05
C LYS A 123 36.69 -1.55 -19.26
N MET A 124 37.10 -0.31 -19.38
CA MET A 124 36.89 0.59 -20.50
C MET A 124 38.25 0.97 -21.07
N ASP A 125 38.52 0.62 -22.34
CA ASP A 125 39.81 0.82 -23.00
C ASP A 125 41.01 0.28 -22.19
N GLY A 126 40.81 -0.87 -21.50
CA GLY A 126 41.83 -1.49 -20.66
C GLY A 126 42.00 -0.88 -19.25
N VAL A 127 41.27 0.20 -18.95
CA VAL A 127 41.28 0.87 -17.64
C VAL A 127 40.14 0.34 -16.78
N GLU A 128 40.43 -0.02 -15.52
CA GLU A 128 39.40 -0.42 -14.56
C GLU A 128 38.49 0.75 -14.23
N ILE A 129 37.18 0.54 -14.36
CA ILE A 129 36.11 1.43 -13.94
C ILE A 129 35.20 0.70 -12.95
N PHE A 130 34.65 1.45 -12.00
CA PHE A 130 33.82 0.89 -10.94
C PHE A 130 32.76 1.89 -10.49
N GLY A 131 31.64 1.37 -10.00
CA GLY A 131 30.54 2.17 -9.47
C GLY A 131 29.79 1.43 -8.39
N GLY A 132 29.22 2.14 -7.40
CA GLY A 132 28.44 1.52 -6.35
C GLY A 132 28.35 2.30 -5.05
N SER A 133 28.22 1.56 -3.93
CA SER A 133 28.08 2.13 -2.60
C SER A 133 29.35 2.83 -2.10
N ALA A 134 29.20 3.78 -1.16
CA ALA A 134 30.36 4.46 -0.53
C ALA A 134 31.35 3.47 0.10
N SER A 135 30.86 2.40 0.74
CA SER A 135 31.68 1.37 1.36
C SER A 135 32.52 0.62 0.33
N PHE A 136 31.92 0.23 -0.79
CA PHE A 136 32.65 -0.46 -1.87
C PHE A 136 33.72 0.45 -2.51
N ILE A 137 33.35 1.69 -2.83
CA ILE A 137 34.25 2.64 -3.45
C ILE A 137 35.45 3.00 -2.52
N GLY A 138 35.17 3.11 -1.20
CA GLY A 138 36.23 3.34 -0.20
C GLY A 138 37.29 2.24 -0.13
N THR A 139 37.00 1.02 -0.63
CA THR A 139 38.04 -0.04 -0.76
C THR A 139 38.90 0.12 -1.99
N LYS A 140 38.48 0.88 -2.98
CA LYS A 140 39.18 1.08 -4.27
C LYS A 140 39.95 2.41 -4.33
N VAL A 141 39.32 3.50 -3.83
CA VAL A 141 39.85 4.85 -3.92
C VAL A 141 39.45 5.68 -2.69
N THR A 142 40.29 6.67 -2.37
CA THR A 142 39.98 7.62 -1.30
C THR A 142 38.88 8.57 -1.75
N VAL A 143 37.79 8.64 -0.98
CA VAL A 143 36.67 9.58 -1.22
C VAL A 143 36.99 10.89 -0.49
N PRO A 144 37.07 12.05 -1.17
CA PRO A 144 37.28 13.33 -0.53
C PRO A 144 36.18 13.65 0.51
N ALA A 145 36.59 14.20 1.67
CA ALA A 145 35.69 14.51 2.78
C ALA A 145 34.47 15.38 2.34
N GLN A 146 34.69 16.37 1.48
CA GLN A 146 33.63 17.22 0.94
C GLN A 146 32.58 16.45 0.16
N LEU A 147 32.95 15.41 -0.60
CA LEU A 147 32.01 14.57 -1.33
C LEU A 147 31.31 13.59 -0.40
N GLN A 148 31.97 13.10 0.65
CA GLN A 148 31.31 12.31 1.70
C GLN A 148 30.22 13.10 2.42
N GLU A 149 30.49 14.36 2.80
CA GLU A 149 29.52 15.24 3.44
C GLU A 149 28.31 15.51 2.52
N LYS A 150 28.58 15.79 1.23
CA LYS A 150 27.51 15.97 0.24
C LYS A 150 26.67 14.70 0.05
N ALA A 151 27.32 13.53 -0.02
CA ALA A 151 26.59 12.25 -0.12
C ALA A 151 25.74 11.99 1.12
N ALA A 152 26.25 12.29 2.32
CA ALA A 152 25.47 12.17 3.56
C ALA A 152 24.27 13.13 3.57
N ALA A 153 24.44 14.36 3.08
CA ALA A 153 23.35 15.33 2.94
C ALA A 153 22.29 14.86 1.93
N LEU A 154 22.71 14.28 0.79
CA LEU A 154 21.78 13.70 -0.20
C LEU A 154 21.02 12.50 0.38
N SER A 155 21.71 11.62 1.10
CA SER A 155 21.06 10.48 1.80
C SER A 155 20.06 10.97 2.85
N ALA A 156 20.35 12.07 3.55
CA ALA A 156 19.42 12.68 4.51
C ALA A 156 18.18 13.29 3.83
N GLN A 157 18.23 13.54 2.52
CA GLN A 157 17.11 13.98 1.70
C GLN A 157 16.32 12.81 1.06
N GLY A 158 16.67 11.56 1.39
CA GLY A 158 16.03 10.37 0.83
C GLY A 158 16.55 9.96 -0.55
N LYS A 159 17.68 10.50 -0.99
CA LYS A 159 18.32 10.15 -2.26
C LYS A 159 19.37 9.06 -2.05
N THR A 160 19.62 8.26 -3.08
CA THR A 160 20.63 7.21 -3.09
C THR A 160 21.87 7.71 -3.85
N PRO A 161 22.96 8.07 -3.18
CA PRO A 161 24.19 8.47 -3.85
C PRO A 161 24.96 7.23 -4.35
N LEU A 162 25.21 7.17 -5.64
CA LEU A 162 26.05 6.20 -6.32
C LEU A 162 27.39 6.84 -6.64
N PHE A 163 28.47 6.20 -6.23
CA PHE A 163 29.82 6.69 -6.44
C PHE A 163 30.41 6.01 -7.68
N PHE A 164 31.11 6.77 -8.50
CA PHE A 164 31.77 6.27 -9.71
C PHE A 164 33.24 6.66 -9.73
N GLY A 165 34.08 5.72 -10.16
CA GLY A 165 35.52 5.92 -10.26
C GLY A 165 36.15 5.13 -11.41
N GLY A 166 37.34 5.53 -11.77
CA GLY A 166 38.14 4.87 -12.81
C GLY A 166 39.58 5.38 -12.78
N ALA A 167 40.52 4.62 -13.33
CA ALA A 167 41.96 4.95 -13.34
C ALA A 167 42.51 5.26 -11.96
N GLY A 168 42.02 4.59 -10.90
CA GLY A 168 42.51 4.78 -9.53
C GLY A 168 42.06 6.09 -8.87
N ARG A 169 41.12 6.84 -9.43
CA ARG A 169 40.55 8.07 -8.87
C ARG A 169 39.04 8.04 -8.81
N LEU A 170 38.46 8.76 -7.86
CA LEU A 170 37.02 9.03 -7.84
C LEU A 170 36.69 10.06 -8.94
N LEU A 171 35.64 9.77 -9.72
CA LEU A 171 35.11 10.68 -10.76
C LEU A 171 33.95 11.52 -10.26
N GLY A 172 33.16 11.01 -9.34
CA GLY A 172 32.04 11.75 -8.76
C GLY A 172 30.96 10.89 -8.17
N ILE A 173 29.84 11.54 -7.88
CA ILE A 173 28.62 10.96 -7.31
C ILE A 173 27.44 11.31 -8.20
N ILE A 174 26.59 10.33 -8.49
CA ILE A 174 25.27 10.51 -9.10
C ILE A 174 24.24 10.11 -8.07
N ALA A 175 23.36 11.03 -7.69
CA ALA A 175 22.27 10.72 -6.78
C ALA A 175 21.00 10.36 -7.57
N VAL A 176 20.41 9.26 -7.16
CA VAL A 176 19.17 8.75 -7.74
C VAL A 176 18.11 8.71 -6.66
N ALA A 177 16.90 9.15 -6.99
CA ALA A 177 15.75 9.08 -6.09
C ALA A 177 14.48 8.77 -6.86
N ASP A 178 13.57 8.09 -6.17
CA ASP A 178 12.18 8.00 -6.60
C ASP A 178 11.46 9.30 -6.22
N THR A 179 11.06 10.07 -7.22
CA THR A 179 10.54 11.42 -7.04
C THR A 179 9.04 11.42 -6.74
N LEU A 180 8.59 12.37 -5.94
CA LEU A 180 7.15 12.59 -5.71
C LEU A 180 6.44 12.86 -7.02
N LYS A 181 5.21 12.32 -7.18
CA LYS A 181 4.32 12.72 -8.26
C LYS A 181 3.94 14.20 -8.07
N GLU A 182 3.75 14.92 -9.16
CA GLU A 182 3.46 16.37 -9.14
C GLU A 182 2.20 16.72 -8.32
N ASP A 183 1.23 15.81 -8.30
CA ASP A 183 -0.04 16.00 -7.63
C ASP A 183 -0.08 15.48 -6.18
N SER A 184 0.94 14.73 -5.71
CA SER A 184 0.92 14.05 -4.41
C SER A 184 0.73 15.00 -3.23
N SER A 185 1.53 16.06 -3.12
CA SER A 185 1.41 17.00 -2.01
C SER A 185 0.08 17.76 -2.02
N ARG A 186 -0.52 18.00 -3.22
CA ARG A 186 -1.84 18.59 -3.33
C ARG A 186 -2.91 17.62 -2.87
N ALA A 187 -2.88 16.39 -3.34
CA ALA A 187 -3.84 15.35 -2.98
C ALA A 187 -3.86 15.09 -1.46
N ILE A 188 -2.68 15.05 -0.84
CA ILE A 188 -2.54 14.88 0.62
C ILE A 188 -3.21 16.05 1.36
N ARG A 189 -2.94 17.31 0.96
CA ARG A 189 -3.61 18.46 1.58
C ARG A 189 -5.14 18.44 1.39
N GLU A 190 -5.62 17.97 0.24
CA GLU A 190 -7.06 17.82 -0.02
C GLU A 190 -7.69 16.78 0.92
N LEU A 191 -7.04 15.63 1.15
CA LEU A 191 -7.48 14.63 2.12
C LEU A 191 -7.53 15.19 3.55
N GLN A 192 -6.49 15.92 3.95
CA GLN A 192 -6.43 16.59 5.26
C GLN A 192 -7.54 17.64 5.43
N ALA A 193 -7.81 18.42 4.38
CA ALA A 193 -8.93 19.39 4.39
C ALA A 193 -10.30 18.71 4.54
N MET A 194 -10.44 17.47 4.09
CA MET A 194 -11.62 16.63 4.30
C MET A 194 -11.70 16.01 5.71
N GLY A 195 -10.74 16.31 6.60
CA GLY A 195 -10.63 15.75 7.95
C GLY A 195 -10.15 14.31 7.98
N ILE A 196 -9.41 13.88 6.97
CA ILE A 196 -8.85 12.53 6.85
C ILE A 196 -7.38 12.59 7.24
N ARG A 197 -6.95 11.68 8.10
CA ARG A 197 -5.55 11.51 8.48
C ARG A 197 -4.82 10.74 7.39
N VAL A 198 -3.65 11.22 7.00
CA VAL A 198 -2.83 10.61 5.94
C VAL A 198 -1.56 10.01 6.53
N VAL A 199 -1.39 8.70 6.38
CA VAL A 199 -0.26 7.92 6.88
C VAL A 199 0.50 7.33 5.70
N MET A 200 1.82 7.51 5.66
CA MET A 200 2.67 6.87 4.65
C MET A 200 3.26 5.57 5.19
N LEU A 201 3.16 4.49 4.43
CA LEU A 201 3.78 3.19 4.70
C LEU A 201 4.96 2.98 3.75
N THR A 202 6.10 2.52 4.25
CA THR A 202 7.26 2.23 3.41
C THR A 202 8.20 1.20 4.05
N GLY A 203 8.87 0.41 3.21
CA GLY A 203 9.97 -0.48 3.62
C GLY A 203 11.30 0.24 3.83
N ASP A 204 11.40 1.53 3.49
CA ASP A 204 12.62 2.31 3.64
C ASP A 204 13.00 2.49 5.11
N ASN A 205 14.27 2.84 5.35
CA ASN A 205 14.71 3.24 6.68
C ASN A 205 14.02 4.54 7.14
N GLN A 206 13.93 4.73 8.45
CA GLN A 206 13.21 5.85 9.07
C GLN A 206 13.67 7.23 8.54
N ARG A 207 14.99 7.44 8.36
CA ARG A 207 15.54 8.72 7.91
C ARG A 207 15.07 9.11 6.51
N THR A 208 15.11 8.16 5.56
CA THR A 208 14.64 8.35 4.19
C THR A 208 13.13 8.56 4.15
N ALA A 209 12.40 7.75 4.90
CA ALA A 209 10.95 7.83 4.99
C ALA A 209 10.47 9.18 5.54
N ASP A 210 11.10 9.68 6.62
CA ASP A 210 10.79 10.98 7.21
C ASP A 210 11.08 12.16 6.25
N ALA A 211 12.15 12.05 5.44
CA ALA A 211 12.46 13.07 4.45
C ALA A 211 11.36 13.17 3.39
N ILE A 212 10.94 12.03 2.84
CA ILE A 212 9.87 11.94 1.84
C ILE A 212 8.52 12.35 2.45
N GLY A 213 8.20 11.86 3.64
CA GLY A 213 6.96 12.19 4.34
C GLY A 213 6.79 13.69 4.60
N ARG A 214 7.86 14.36 5.04
CA ARG A 214 7.88 15.84 5.19
C ARG A 214 7.70 16.56 3.87
N GLN A 215 8.34 16.10 2.80
CA GLN A 215 8.20 16.70 1.47
C GLN A 215 6.80 16.48 0.89
N ALA A 216 6.20 15.31 1.10
CA ALA A 216 4.84 15.00 0.68
C ALA A 216 3.79 15.73 1.53
N GLY A 217 4.07 15.97 2.82
CA GLY A 217 3.19 16.64 3.78
C GLY A 217 2.21 15.68 4.48
N VAL A 218 2.56 14.40 4.63
CA VAL A 218 1.74 13.42 5.36
C VAL A 218 1.74 13.71 6.86
N ASP A 219 0.70 13.26 7.56
CA ASP A 219 0.57 13.46 9.01
C ASP A 219 1.48 12.52 9.80
N GLU A 220 1.75 11.32 9.26
CA GLU A 220 2.53 10.30 9.94
C GLU A 220 3.27 9.40 8.94
N VAL A 221 4.41 8.87 9.37
CA VAL A 221 5.25 7.97 8.58
C VAL A 221 5.54 6.70 9.38
N ILE A 222 5.24 5.55 8.79
CA ILE A 222 5.56 4.23 9.34
C ILE A 222 6.59 3.59 8.39
N ALA A 223 7.84 3.58 8.83
CA ALA A 223 9.00 3.11 8.08
C ALA A 223 9.39 1.67 8.44
N GLY A 224 10.23 1.04 7.61
CA GLY A 224 10.74 -0.32 7.88
C GLY A 224 9.68 -1.41 7.81
N VAL A 225 8.56 -1.15 7.13
CA VAL A 225 7.46 -2.11 7.00
C VAL A 225 7.73 -3.04 5.83
N LEU A 226 8.04 -4.29 6.12
CA LEU A 226 8.16 -5.32 5.10
C LEU A 226 6.81 -5.60 4.42
N PRO A 227 6.77 -6.16 3.20
CA PRO A 227 5.52 -6.44 2.50
C PRO A 227 4.50 -7.19 3.35
N ASP A 228 4.92 -8.25 4.03
CA ASP A 228 4.06 -9.07 4.91
C ASP A 228 3.61 -8.33 6.17
N GLY A 229 4.32 -7.27 6.56
CA GLY A 229 3.98 -6.44 7.73
C GLY A 229 2.93 -5.37 7.45
N LYS A 230 2.68 -5.01 6.20
CA LYS A 230 1.72 -3.95 5.84
C LYS A 230 0.30 -4.25 6.31
N GLU A 231 -0.14 -5.52 6.18
CA GLU A 231 -1.46 -5.97 6.66
C GLU A 231 -1.62 -5.75 8.17
N ALA A 232 -0.59 -6.08 8.95
CA ALA A 232 -0.60 -5.91 10.40
C ALA A 232 -0.69 -4.43 10.82
N VAL A 233 -0.03 -3.53 10.08
CA VAL A 233 -0.13 -2.08 10.28
C VAL A 233 -1.55 -1.59 9.98
N ILE A 234 -2.17 -2.01 8.87
CA ILE A 234 -3.56 -1.67 8.56
C ILE A 234 -4.50 -2.10 9.69
N ARG A 235 -4.32 -3.32 10.24
CA ARG A 235 -5.10 -3.83 11.37
C ARG A 235 -4.95 -2.94 12.62
N GLN A 236 -3.75 -2.43 12.89
CA GLN A 236 -3.52 -1.50 13.99
C GLN A 236 -4.21 -0.16 13.76
N LEU A 237 -4.13 0.38 12.52
CA LEU A 237 -4.79 1.63 12.16
C LEU A 237 -6.32 1.54 12.27
N GLN A 238 -6.91 0.37 11.97
CA GLN A 238 -8.36 0.14 12.08
C GLN A 238 -8.88 0.27 13.52
N ALA A 239 -8.03 0.16 14.54
CA ALA A 239 -8.42 0.42 15.93
C ALA A 239 -8.74 1.92 16.17
N TYR A 240 -8.26 2.82 15.32
CA TYR A 240 -8.44 4.27 15.42
C TYR A 240 -9.54 4.82 14.51
N GLY A 241 -9.98 4.06 13.50
CA GLY A 241 -11.02 4.50 12.59
C GLY A 241 -11.08 3.69 11.31
N LYS A 242 -11.94 4.13 10.36
CA LYS A 242 -12.09 3.49 9.05
C LYS A 242 -10.90 3.79 8.17
N VAL A 243 -10.19 2.74 7.75
CA VAL A 243 -8.94 2.81 7.00
C VAL A 243 -9.14 2.51 5.53
N THR A 244 -8.64 3.40 4.69
CA THR A 244 -8.46 3.16 3.25
C THR A 244 -6.99 2.93 2.98
N MET A 245 -6.63 1.80 2.38
CA MET A 245 -5.28 1.55 1.87
C MET A 245 -5.20 1.89 0.39
N VAL A 246 -4.14 2.59 -0.01
CA VAL A 246 -3.85 2.92 -1.41
C VAL A 246 -2.48 2.35 -1.78
N GLY A 247 -2.42 1.56 -2.84
CA GLY A 247 -1.20 0.94 -3.33
C GLY A 247 -1.27 0.62 -4.83
N ASP A 248 -0.15 0.24 -5.43
CA ASP A 248 -0.04 -0.05 -6.87
C ASP A 248 0.44 -1.47 -7.18
N GLY A 249 1.00 -2.18 -6.19
CA GLY A 249 1.77 -3.39 -6.38
C GLY A 249 1.18 -4.66 -5.77
N ILE A 250 1.77 -5.81 -6.19
CA ILE A 250 1.48 -7.14 -5.64
C ILE A 250 1.72 -7.17 -4.13
N ASN A 251 2.74 -6.45 -3.67
CA ASN A 251 3.14 -6.40 -2.26
C ASN A 251 2.08 -5.73 -1.36
N ASP A 252 1.15 -4.98 -1.95
CA ASP A 252 0.10 -4.28 -1.23
C ASP A 252 -1.21 -5.07 -1.15
N ALA A 253 -1.36 -6.13 -1.95
CA ALA A 253 -2.60 -6.89 -2.04
C ALA A 253 -3.15 -7.38 -0.68
N PRO A 254 -2.34 -7.91 0.25
CA PRO A 254 -2.83 -8.28 1.59
C PRO A 254 -3.34 -7.07 2.38
N ALA A 255 -2.66 -5.92 2.27
CA ALA A 255 -3.04 -4.69 2.95
C ALA A 255 -4.29 -4.04 2.34
N LEU A 256 -4.41 -4.07 0.99
CA LEU A 256 -5.60 -3.62 0.26
C LEU A 256 -6.83 -4.41 0.66
N THR A 257 -6.73 -5.75 0.70
CA THR A 257 -7.83 -6.63 1.11
C THR A 257 -8.18 -6.46 2.59
N ARG A 258 -7.19 -6.17 3.45
CA ARG A 258 -7.41 -6.01 4.90
C ARG A 258 -8.10 -4.71 5.25
N ALA A 259 -7.86 -3.64 4.53
CA ALA A 259 -8.43 -2.32 4.78
C ALA A 259 -9.97 -2.33 4.73
N ASP A 260 -10.62 -1.30 5.29
CA ASP A 260 -12.08 -1.12 5.12
C ASP A 260 -12.41 -0.75 3.67
N THR A 261 -11.46 -0.17 2.96
CA THR A 261 -11.50 0.07 1.51
C THR A 261 -10.10 -0.04 0.94
N GLY A 262 -9.89 -0.89 -0.05
CA GLY A 262 -8.67 -0.97 -0.83
C GLY A 262 -8.79 -0.15 -2.11
N ILE A 263 -7.82 0.70 -2.42
CA ILE A 263 -7.75 1.48 -3.66
C ILE A 263 -6.47 1.12 -4.41
N ALA A 264 -6.61 0.53 -5.60
CA ALA A 264 -5.49 0.35 -6.52
C ALA A 264 -5.31 1.59 -7.39
N ILE A 265 -4.07 2.08 -7.53
CA ILE A 265 -3.75 3.29 -8.29
C ILE A 265 -2.97 2.96 -9.57
N GLY A 266 -3.38 3.56 -10.70
CA GLY A 266 -2.74 3.36 -12.01
C GLY A 266 -3.10 2.02 -12.64
N ALA A 267 -2.41 1.66 -13.72
CA ALA A 267 -2.48 0.34 -14.34
C ALA A 267 -1.71 -0.69 -13.48
N GLY A 268 -2.05 -0.76 -12.19
CA GLY A 268 -1.46 -1.69 -11.23
C GLY A 268 -1.46 -3.13 -11.74
N THR A 269 -0.74 -4.00 -11.06
CA THR A 269 -0.75 -5.44 -11.40
C THR A 269 -2.17 -6.00 -11.27
N ASP A 270 -2.52 -7.00 -12.08
CA ASP A 270 -3.81 -7.68 -12.02
C ASP A 270 -4.16 -8.10 -10.59
N VAL A 271 -3.16 -8.53 -9.82
CA VAL A 271 -3.32 -8.93 -8.41
C VAL A 271 -3.76 -7.76 -7.52
N ALA A 272 -3.18 -6.56 -7.69
CA ALA A 272 -3.59 -5.38 -6.93
C ALA A 272 -4.99 -4.92 -7.33
N ILE A 273 -5.29 -4.98 -8.64
CA ILE A 273 -6.63 -4.69 -9.15
C ILE A 273 -7.64 -5.66 -8.53
N ASP A 274 -7.35 -6.96 -8.49
CA ASP A 274 -8.27 -7.96 -7.92
C ASP A 274 -8.48 -7.79 -6.39
N ALA A 275 -7.45 -7.39 -5.67
CA ALA A 275 -7.51 -7.18 -4.22
C ALA A 275 -8.22 -5.89 -3.80
N ALA A 276 -8.28 -4.88 -4.68
CA ALA A 276 -8.85 -3.57 -4.36
C ALA A 276 -10.36 -3.52 -4.52
N ASP A 277 -11.03 -2.64 -3.77
CA ASP A 277 -12.44 -2.28 -3.88
C ASP A 277 -12.70 -1.20 -4.93
N VAL A 278 -11.74 -0.31 -5.11
CA VAL A 278 -11.76 0.82 -6.04
C VAL A 278 -10.50 0.78 -6.89
N VAL A 279 -10.65 0.98 -8.20
CA VAL A 279 -9.54 1.04 -9.13
C VAL A 279 -9.48 2.44 -9.76
N LEU A 280 -8.36 3.11 -9.63
CA LEU A 280 -8.07 4.38 -10.27
C LEU A 280 -7.29 4.11 -11.56
N MET A 281 -7.91 4.39 -12.71
CA MET A 281 -7.33 4.11 -14.03
C MET A 281 -6.13 5.00 -14.33
N ASN A 282 -6.09 6.20 -13.75
CA ASN A 282 -4.97 7.11 -13.88
C ASN A 282 -3.98 6.91 -12.73
N SER A 283 -2.70 7.06 -13.00
CA SER A 283 -1.66 6.99 -11.96
C SER A 283 -1.51 8.35 -11.22
N ARG A 284 -2.64 8.96 -10.81
CA ARG A 284 -2.68 10.24 -10.10
C ARG A 284 -3.21 10.10 -8.69
N LEU A 285 -2.46 10.57 -7.71
CA LEU A 285 -2.89 10.53 -6.32
C LEU A 285 -4.13 11.42 -6.06
N SER A 286 -4.31 12.48 -6.85
CA SER A 286 -5.49 13.37 -6.80
C SER A 286 -6.83 12.67 -7.08
N ASP A 287 -6.81 11.49 -7.68
CA ASP A 287 -8.02 10.71 -7.91
C ASP A 287 -8.51 9.99 -6.62
N VAL A 288 -7.65 9.85 -5.59
CA VAL A 288 -8.04 9.31 -4.27
C VAL A 288 -9.02 10.26 -3.54
N PRO A 289 -8.70 11.54 -3.28
CA PRO A 289 -9.69 12.47 -2.73
C PRO A 289 -10.93 12.62 -3.62
N ALA A 290 -10.79 12.54 -4.95
CA ALA A 290 -11.91 12.59 -5.88
C ALA A 290 -12.87 11.40 -5.68
N ALA A 291 -12.35 10.17 -5.51
CA ALA A 291 -13.14 8.98 -5.21
C ALA A 291 -13.92 9.11 -3.90
N ILE A 292 -13.27 9.62 -2.85
CA ILE A 292 -13.91 9.82 -1.54
C ILE A 292 -14.99 10.91 -1.62
N ARG A 293 -14.76 12.01 -2.36
CA ARG A 293 -15.77 13.06 -2.60
C ARG A 293 -16.99 12.51 -3.32
N LEU A 294 -16.76 11.76 -4.39
CA LEU A 294 -17.84 11.13 -5.15
C LEU A 294 -18.67 10.21 -4.28
N SER A 295 -18.01 9.36 -3.50
CA SER A 295 -18.68 8.48 -2.54
C SER A 295 -19.53 9.26 -1.53
N ARG A 296 -18.96 10.31 -0.90
CA ARG A 296 -19.71 11.18 0.04
C ARG A 296 -20.88 11.88 -0.62
N ALA A 297 -20.73 12.30 -1.88
CA ALA A 297 -21.82 12.91 -2.65
C ALA A 297 -22.93 11.92 -2.98
N ALA A 298 -22.56 10.69 -3.38
CA ALA A 298 -23.52 9.60 -3.63
C ALA A 298 -24.29 9.22 -2.37
N LEU A 299 -23.60 9.07 -1.22
CA LEU A 299 -24.24 8.80 0.07
C LEU A 299 -25.23 9.89 0.46
N ARG A 300 -24.86 11.15 0.30
CA ARG A 300 -25.78 12.28 0.54
C ARG A 300 -26.98 12.21 -0.36
N ASN A 301 -26.78 11.95 -1.64
CA ASN A 301 -27.86 11.80 -2.63
C ASN A 301 -28.80 10.65 -2.27
N ILE A 302 -28.27 9.49 -1.79
CA ILE A 302 -29.09 8.38 -1.29
C ILE A 302 -29.96 8.84 -0.10
N HIS A 303 -29.39 9.54 0.88
CA HIS A 303 -30.15 10.07 2.02
C HIS A 303 -31.24 11.05 1.60
N GLU A 304 -30.96 11.94 0.65
CA GLU A 304 -31.95 12.86 0.07
C GLU A 304 -33.06 12.09 -0.67
N ASN A 305 -32.71 11.07 -1.44
CA ASN A 305 -33.67 10.20 -2.12
C ASN A 305 -34.58 9.46 -1.13
N LEU A 306 -34.01 8.91 -0.06
CA LEU A 306 -34.79 8.27 1.01
C LEU A 306 -35.73 9.27 1.68
N PHE A 307 -35.28 10.49 1.96
CA PHE A 307 -36.15 11.54 2.49
C PHE A 307 -37.36 11.79 1.56
N TRP A 308 -37.13 11.98 0.25
CA TRP A 308 -38.21 12.16 -0.72
C TRP A 308 -39.13 10.93 -0.82
N ALA A 309 -38.57 9.72 -0.75
CA ALA A 309 -39.38 8.49 -0.78
C ALA A 309 -40.29 8.34 0.44
N PHE A 310 -39.82 8.80 1.63
CA PHE A 310 -40.60 8.65 2.87
C PHE A 310 -41.61 9.79 3.13
N ILE A 311 -41.25 11.04 2.78
CA ILE A 311 -42.10 12.20 3.15
C ILE A 311 -43.50 12.12 2.60
N TYR A 312 -43.69 11.62 1.36
CA TYR A 312 -44.98 11.45 0.75
C TYR A 312 -45.81 10.39 1.48
N ASN A 313 -45.21 9.31 1.95
CA ASN A 313 -45.86 8.27 2.74
C ASN A 313 -46.20 8.76 4.15
N ILE A 314 -45.32 9.50 4.80
CA ILE A 314 -45.55 10.06 6.14
C ILE A 314 -46.78 11.00 6.14
N ILE A 315 -46.97 11.79 5.09
CA ILE A 315 -48.11 12.69 4.94
C ILE A 315 -49.33 11.93 4.42
N GLY A 316 -49.16 11.07 3.42
CA GLY A 316 -50.24 10.44 2.69
C GLY A 316 -50.97 9.32 3.48
N ILE A 317 -50.24 8.54 4.30
CA ILE A 317 -50.83 7.42 5.07
C ILE A 317 -51.85 7.93 6.10
N PRO A 318 -51.56 8.95 6.96
CA PRO A 318 -52.55 9.52 7.88
C PRO A 318 -53.75 10.12 7.17
N LEU A 319 -53.55 10.80 6.02
CA LEU A 319 -54.63 11.31 5.22
C LEU A 319 -55.55 10.18 4.68
N ALA A 320 -54.94 9.12 4.14
CA ALA A 320 -55.65 7.96 3.61
C ALA A 320 -56.34 7.13 4.71
N ALA A 321 -55.79 7.14 5.93
CA ALA A 321 -56.39 6.51 7.11
C ALA A 321 -57.58 7.31 7.68
N GLY A 322 -57.85 8.51 7.15
CA GLY A 322 -58.98 9.31 7.59
C GLY A 322 -58.75 10.13 8.87
N VAL A 323 -57.51 10.24 9.35
CA VAL A 323 -57.18 10.99 10.58
C VAL A 323 -57.67 12.45 10.52
N PHE A 324 -57.71 13.04 9.31
CA PHE A 324 -58.11 14.44 9.10
C PHE A 324 -59.55 14.62 8.61
N ILE A 325 -60.39 13.55 8.57
CA ILE A 325 -61.80 13.64 8.25
C ILE A 325 -62.55 14.62 9.14
N PRO A 326 -62.31 14.69 10.47
CA PRO A 326 -62.99 15.65 11.33
C PRO A 326 -62.70 17.12 10.95
N PHE A 327 -61.63 17.38 10.23
CA PHE A 327 -61.24 18.70 9.72
C PHE A 327 -61.69 18.94 8.27
N GLY A 328 -62.54 18.03 7.70
CA GLY A 328 -63.07 18.13 6.34
C GLY A 328 -62.06 17.73 5.25
N LEU A 329 -60.91 17.18 5.61
CA LEU A 329 -59.90 16.76 4.66
C LEU A 329 -60.04 15.26 4.35
N THR A 330 -60.41 14.95 3.11
CA THR A 330 -60.47 13.56 2.59
C THR A 330 -59.50 13.40 1.43
N LEU A 331 -58.80 12.27 1.36
CA LEU A 331 -57.90 11.96 0.27
C LEU A 331 -58.67 11.42 -0.94
N ASN A 332 -58.62 12.15 -2.05
CA ASN A 332 -59.05 11.63 -3.34
C ASN A 332 -58.01 10.65 -3.88
N PRO A 333 -58.37 9.40 -4.29
CA PRO A 333 -57.45 8.40 -4.84
C PRO A 333 -56.59 8.92 -5.99
N MET A 334 -57.06 9.84 -6.80
CA MET A 334 -56.33 10.44 -7.91
C MET A 334 -55.17 11.29 -7.44
N PHE A 335 -55.32 12.08 -6.36
CA PHE A 335 -54.22 12.81 -5.74
C PHE A 335 -53.17 11.90 -5.10
N GLY A 336 -53.63 10.75 -4.53
CA GLY A 336 -52.72 9.72 -4.01
C GLY A 336 -51.83 9.14 -5.10
N ALA A 337 -52.41 8.76 -6.24
CA ALA A 337 -51.65 8.25 -7.39
C ALA A 337 -50.71 9.28 -7.99
N ALA A 338 -51.12 10.56 -8.08
CA ALA A 338 -50.29 11.64 -8.55
C ALA A 338 -49.08 11.89 -7.60
N ALA A 339 -49.32 11.88 -6.29
CA ALA A 339 -48.23 12.03 -5.27
C ALA A 339 -47.20 10.90 -5.37
N MET A 340 -47.60 9.66 -5.59
CA MET A 340 -46.67 8.54 -5.78
C MET A 340 -45.83 8.68 -7.05
N SER A 341 -46.43 9.08 -8.17
CA SER A 341 -45.69 9.34 -9.42
C SER A 341 -44.70 10.47 -9.23
N LEU A 342 -45.08 11.55 -8.52
CA LEU A 342 -44.25 12.67 -8.22
C LEU A 342 -43.06 12.29 -7.29
N SER A 343 -43.30 11.41 -6.31
CA SER A 343 -42.25 10.87 -5.45
C SER A 343 -41.17 10.15 -6.25
N SER A 344 -41.52 9.27 -7.16
CA SER A 344 -40.60 8.56 -8.04
C SER A 344 -39.84 9.54 -8.95
N PHE A 345 -40.53 10.52 -9.50
CA PHE A 345 -39.92 11.59 -10.32
C PHE A 345 -38.90 12.39 -9.52
N CYS A 346 -39.20 12.79 -8.28
CA CYS A 346 -38.27 13.49 -7.39
C CYS A 346 -37.02 12.69 -7.11
N VAL A 347 -37.15 11.40 -6.79
CA VAL A 347 -36.02 10.49 -6.53
C VAL A 347 -35.10 10.40 -7.74
N VAL A 348 -35.64 10.11 -8.93
CA VAL A 348 -34.84 9.98 -10.15
C VAL A 348 -34.17 11.31 -10.53
N SER A 349 -34.93 12.42 -10.49
CA SER A 349 -34.40 13.74 -10.79
C SER A 349 -33.27 14.15 -9.83
N ASN A 350 -33.41 13.85 -8.53
CA ASN A 350 -32.36 14.10 -7.55
C ASN A 350 -31.12 13.24 -7.80
N ALA A 351 -31.29 11.96 -8.13
CA ALA A 351 -30.18 11.07 -8.47
C ALA A 351 -29.43 11.57 -9.72
N LEU A 352 -30.16 11.99 -10.77
CA LEU A 352 -29.55 12.53 -12.00
C LEU A 352 -28.76 13.82 -11.75
N ARG A 353 -29.12 14.61 -10.73
CA ARG A 353 -28.36 15.82 -10.32
C ARG A 353 -26.91 15.51 -9.97
N LEU A 354 -26.61 14.26 -9.55
CA LEU A 354 -25.24 13.82 -9.26
C LEU A 354 -24.32 13.91 -10.50
N ASN A 355 -24.85 13.81 -11.72
CA ASN A 355 -24.06 14.00 -12.95
C ASN A 355 -23.46 15.41 -13.11
N LEU A 356 -23.97 16.40 -12.37
CA LEU A 356 -23.46 17.76 -12.37
C LEU A 356 -22.38 17.99 -11.30
N PHE A 357 -22.06 16.95 -10.53
CA PHE A 357 -21.08 17.03 -9.46
C PHE A 357 -19.65 16.97 -10.04
N ASP A 358 -18.83 17.96 -9.71
CA ASP A 358 -17.41 17.99 -10.05
C ASP A 358 -16.60 17.31 -8.93
N VAL A 359 -16.06 16.12 -9.26
CA VAL A 359 -15.31 15.27 -8.31
C VAL A 359 -13.97 15.88 -7.89
N HIS A 360 -13.41 16.80 -8.69
CA HIS A 360 -12.13 17.45 -8.41
C HIS A 360 -12.29 18.81 -7.71
N SER A 361 -13.52 19.28 -7.53
CA SER A 361 -13.78 20.55 -6.85
C SER A 361 -13.68 20.42 -5.32
N THR A 362 -12.79 21.22 -4.72
CA THR A 362 -12.56 21.27 -3.26
C THR A 362 -13.56 22.14 -2.51
N LYS A 363 -14.49 22.83 -3.21
CA LYS A 363 -15.42 23.81 -2.62
C LYS A 363 -16.31 23.26 -1.49
N HIS A 364 -16.55 21.96 -1.48
CA HIS A 364 -17.42 21.30 -0.53
C HIS A 364 -16.67 20.46 0.50
N ASP A 365 -15.33 20.48 0.48
CA ASP A 365 -14.51 19.78 1.43
C ASP A 365 -14.69 20.39 2.82
N ARG A 366 -15.21 19.60 3.74
CA ARG A 366 -15.37 19.98 5.15
C ARG A 366 -14.96 18.81 6.02
N ALA A 367 -14.13 19.10 7.01
CA ALA A 367 -13.88 18.14 8.08
C ALA A 367 -15.22 17.85 8.80
N PRO A 368 -15.54 16.61 9.11
CA PRO A 368 -16.67 16.25 9.95
C PRO A 368 -16.57 17.02 11.26
N LYS A 369 -17.69 17.54 11.80
CA LYS A 369 -17.73 18.26 13.09
C LYS A 369 -17.18 17.46 14.28
N ASN A 370 -17.12 16.14 14.12
CA ASN A 370 -16.58 15.18 15.08
C ASN A 370 -15.26 14.55 14.60
N ALA A 371 -14.48 15.24 13.76
CA ALA A 371 -13.09 14.87 13.56
C ALA A 371 -12.37 15.14 14.90
N ALA A 372 -12.62 14.27 15.87
CA ALA A 372 -11.80 14.19 17.05
C ALA A 372 -10.37 14.01 16.56
N SER A 373 -9.45 14.77 17.13
CA SER A 373 -8.02 14.56 16.94
C SER A 373 -7.75 13.08 17.25
N LEU A 374 -7.65 12.27 16.21
CA LEU A 374 -7.24 10.88 16.37
C LEU A 374 -5.91 10.91 17.10
N PRO A 375 -5.73 10.16 18.20
CA PRO A 375 -4.48 10.16 18.95
C PRO A 375 -3.35 9.79 17.98
N ALA A 376 -2.14 10.31 18.22
CA ALA A 376 -0.97 9.94 17.44
C ALA A 376 -0.88 8.41 17.43
N VAL A 377 -0.83 7.81 16.23
CA VAL A 377 -0.73 6.37 16.12
C VAL A 377 0.71 6.02 16.39
N SER A 378 1.02 5.46 17.52
CA SER A 378 2.28 4.75 17.76
C SER A 378 2.19 3.35 17.14
N ALA A 379 1.84 3.26 15.85
CA ALA A 379 1.97 2.03 15.11
C ALA A 379 3.48 1.80 14.93
N GLN A 380 4.05 1.02 15.83
CA GLN A 380 5.36 0.45 15.59
C GLN A 380 5.19 -0.52 14.43
N PRO A 381 6.11 -0.51 13.43
CA PRO A 381 6.17 -1.61 12.50
C PRO A 381 6.12 -2.86 13.38
N ALA A 382 5.17 -3.75 13.12
CA ALA A 382 5.22 -5.06 13.71
C ALA A 382 6.59 -5.57 13.29
N ALA A 383 7.55 -5.49 14.20
CA ALA A 383 8.76 -6.26 14.06
C ALA A 383 8.22 -7.65 13.76
N VAL A 384 8.36 -8.09 12.50
CA VAL A 384 8.48 -9.50 12.24
C VAL A 384 9.52 -9.88 13.25
N ALA A 385 9.10 -10.56 14.27
CA ALA A 385 10.00 -11.06 15.28
C ALA A 385 11.01 -11.94 14.56
N ASN A 386 12.07 -11.35 14.05
CA ASN A 386 13.35 -11.92 14.23
C ASN A 386 13.48 -11.94 15.74
N LYS A 387 13.03 -13.03 16.30
CA LYS A 387 13.48 -13.51 17.59
C LYS A 387 14.97 -13.77 17.50
N GLU A 388 15.75 -12.74 17.34
CA GLU A 388 17.03 -12.66 18.02
C GLU A 388 16.69 -12.17 19.42
N SER A 389 16.38 -13.15 20.21
CA SER A 389 16.18 -13.08 21.63
C SER A 389 17.43 -12.52 22.30
N THR A 390 17.32 -11.34 22.87
CA THR A 390 18.01 -11.03 24.12
C THR A 390 16.97 -11.13 25.26
N LYS A 391 16.63 -12.33 25.57
CA LYS A 391 16.26 -12.83 26.90
C LYS A 391 16.75 -14.28 26.92
N GLU A 392 17.77 -14.52 27.72
CA GLU A 392 18.06 -15.82 28.26
C GLU A 392 16.82 -16.31 29.03
N ASP A 393 15.88 -16.93 28.31
CA ASP A 393 14.99 -17.93 28.80
C ASP A 393 15.50 -19.23 28.21
N THR A 394 15.93 -20.13 29.07
CA THR A 394 16.45 -21.48 28.84
C THR A 394 15.37 -22.34 28.18
N ALA A 395 15.02 -22.07 26.92
CA ALA A 395 14.22 -22.97 26.10
C ALA A 395 15.15 -24.08 25.61
N MET A 396 15.00 -25.27 26.15
CA MET A 396 15.76 -26.47 25.70
C MET A 396 15.33 -26.80 24.27
N LYS A 397 16.30 -26.90 23.36
CA LYS A 397 16.06 -27.38 21.99
C LYS A 397 16.65 -28.79 21.86
N LYS A 398 15.85 -29.71 21.32
CA LYS A 398 16.29 -31.04 20.97
C LYS A 398 16.13 -31.27 19.47
N THR A 399 17.12 -31.93 18.86
CA THR A 399 17.10 -32.26 17.42
C THR A 399 16.95 -33.77 17.27
N LEU A 400 15.87 -34.23 16.64
CA LEU A 400 15.62 -35.62 16.32
C LEU A 400 16.06 -35.92 14.89
N LYS A 401 16.74 -37.04 14.65
CA LYS A 401 16.97 -37.54 13.30
C LYS A 401 15.88 -38.56 12.98
N VAL A 402 15.09 -38.24 11.95
CA VAL A 402 13.90 -38.98 11.53
C VAL A 402 14.13 -39.57 10.13
N GLU A 403 14.04 -40.85 9.97
CA GLU A 403 14.16 -41.52 8.67
C GLU A 403 12.79 -41.79 8.04
N GLY A 404 12.75 -41.94 6.71
CA GLY A 404 11.55 -42.32 5.98
C GLY A 404 10.61 -41.18 5.58
N MET A 405 10.91 -39.93 5.90
CA MET A 405 10.14 -38.77 5.41
C MET A 405 10.50 -38.50 3.96
N MET A 406 9.54 -38.57 3.03
CA MET A 406 9.79 -38.43 1.59
C MET A 406 9.15 -37.22 0.97
N CYS A 407 8.31 -36.46 1.70
CA CYS A 407 7.56 -35.29 1.18
C CYS A 407 7.01 -34.39 2.29
N GLY A 408 6.55 -33.21 1.93
CA GLY A 408 5.97 -32.22 2.87
C GLY A 408 4.72 -32.70 3.64
N HIS A 409 4.03 -33.77 3.17
CA HIS A 409 2.95 -34.40 3.92
C HIS A 409 3.49 -35.21 5.13
N CYS A 410 4.66 -35.84 4.97
CA CYS A 410 5.35 -36.54 6.05
C CYS A 410 5.82 -35.55 7.12
N GLU A 411 6.38 -34.40 6.72
CA GLU A 411 6.75 -33.31 7.62
C GLU A 411 5.59 -32.84 8.48
N ALA A 412 4.44 -32.53 7.81
CA ALA A 412 3.26 -32.07 8.51
C ALA A 412 2.70 -33.05 9.53
N ARG A 413 2.86 -34.36 9.26
CA ARG A 413 2.42 -35.44 10.12
C ARG A 413 3.30 -35.55 11.36
N VAL A 414 4.62 -35.57 11.18
CA VAL A 414 5.60 -35.58 12.27
C VAL A 414 5.52 -34.31 13.10
N LYS A 415 5.41 -33.14 12.46
CA LYS A 415 5.22 -31.86 13.13
C LYS A 415 4.00 -31.87 14.04
N LYS A 416 2.85 -32.28 13.52
CA LYS A 416 1.61 -32.37 14.28
C LYS A 416 1.67 -33.29 15.47
N ALA A 417 2.38 -34.41 15.34
CA ALA A 417 2.57 -35.36 16.44
C ALA A 417 3.45 -34.83 17.57
N LEU A 418 4.51 -34.09 17.21
CA LEU A 418 5.40 -33.46 18.19
C LEU A 418 4.71 -32.26 18.87
N GLU A 419 3.99 -31.43 18.13
CA GLU A 419 3.24 -30.28 18.66
C GLU A 419 1.99 -30.69 19.47
N ALA A 420 1.57 -31.95 19.42
CA ALA A 420 0.50 -32.46 20.26
C ALA A 420 0.96 -32.72 21.71
N LEU A 421 2.25 -32.68 21.99
CA LEU A 421 2.81 -32.83 23.35
C LEU A 421 2.73 -31.45 24.04
N PRO A 422 2.18 -31.36 25.27
CA PRO A 422 1.97 -30.09 25.96
C PRO A 422 3.28 -29.36 26.32
N GLU A 423 4.40 -30.08 26.38
CA GLU A 423 5.72 -29.52 26.65
C GLU A 423 6.45 -29.00 25.40
N VAL A 424 5.92 -29.24 24.21
CA VAL A 424 6.46 -28.77 22.94
C VAL A 424 5.82 -27.45 22.53
N THR A 425 6.63 -26.42 22.44
CA THR A 425 6.15 -25.09 22.02
C THR A 425 6.12 -24.96 20.50
N GLU A 426 7.11 -25.55 19.81
CA GLU A 426 7.24 -25.49 18.36
C GLU A 426 8.07 -26.68 17.85
N ALA A 427 7.71 -27.25 16.70
CA ALA A 427 8.48 -28.24 15.99
C ALA A 427 8.74 -27.83 14.54
N VAL A 428 10.01 -27.77 14.14
CA VAL A 428 10.44 -27.53 12.76
C VAL A 428 10.96 -28.85 12.17
N VAL A 429 10.25 -29.38 11.17
CA VAL A 429 10.55 -30.68 10.55
C VAL A 429 10.94 -30.49 9.11
N SER A 430 12.00 -31.13 8.65
CA SER A 430 12.46 -31.09 7.26
C SER A 430 12.74 -32.51 6.73
N HIS A 431 12.08 -32.87 5.62
CA HIS A 431 12.29 -34.14 4.94
C HIS A 431 13.60 -34.15 4.12
N GLU A 432 14.06 -32.98 3.68
CA GLU A 432 15.30 -32.83 2.92
C GLU A 432 16.53 -33.15 3.79
N THR A 433 16.51 -32.73 5.06
CA THR A 433 17.59 -32.97 6.02
C THR A 433 17.37 -34.19 6.91
N GLY A 434 16.15 -34.75 6.90
CA GLY A 434 15.79 -35.88 7.78
C GLY A 434 15.78 -35.50 9.25
N THR A 435 15.49 -34.25 9.62
CA THR A 435 15.57 -33.75 10.99
C THR A 435 14.27 -33.07 11.45
N ALA A 436 13.98 -33.22 12.77
CA ALA A 436 12.95 -32.48 13.48
C ALA A 436 13.57 -31.75 14.67
N ILE A 437 13.52 -30.41 14.67
CA ILE A 437 14.00 -29.54 15.76
C ILE A 437 12.81 -29.19 16.62
N VAL A 438 12.86 -29.54 17.90
CA VAL A 438 11.78 -29.33 18.86
C VAL A 438 12.22 -28.32 19.91
N THR A 439 11.40 -27.29 20.12
CA THR A 439 11.58 -26.28 21.18
C THR A 439 10.66 -26.65 22.35
N LEU A 440 11.23 -26.84 23.52
CA LEU A 440 10.55 -27.33 24.71
C LEU A 440 10.40 -26.22 25.76
N ASN A 441 9.23 -26.17 26.41
CA ASN A 441 8.96 -25.29 27.56
C ASN A 441 9.24 -25.95 28.90
N ALA A 442 9.45 -27.29 28.92
CA ALA A 442 9.83 -28.07 30.06
C ALA A 442 10.72 -29.26 29.60
N ASP A 443 11.49 -29.84 30.51
CA ASP A 443 12.34 -31.02 30.18
C ASP A 443 11.46 -32.24 29.88
N VAL A 444 11.65 -32.83 28.68
CA VAL A 444 10.93 -34.00 28.20
C VAL A 444 11.93 -35.12 27.95
N ALA A 445 11.62 -36.31 28.46
CA ALA A 445 12.46 -37.50 28.22
C ALA A 445 12.50 -37.83 26.72
N ASP A 446 13.68 -38.18 26.22
CA ASP A 446 13.91 -38.48 24.80
C ASP A 446 12.99 -39.58 24.28
N ASP A 447 12.67 -40.57 25.12
CA ASP A 447 11.75 -41.67 24.79
C ASP A 447 10.33 -41.20 24.47
N VAL A 448 9.87 -40.08 25.06
CA VAL A 448 8.54 -39.54 24.80
C VAL A 448 8.49 -38.87 23.43
N LEU A 449 9.50 -38.08 23.09
CA LEU A 449 9.64 -37.45 21.77
C LEU A 449 9.82 -38.51 20.69
N LYS A 450 10.65 -39.51 20.94
CA LYS A 450 10.89 -40.65 20.05
C LYS A 450 9.59 -41.39 19.76
N LYS A 451 8.85 -41.76 20.80
CA LYS A 451 7.58 -42.46 20.67
C LYS A 451 6.54 -41.71 19.90
N ALA A 452 6.43 -40.37 20.10
CA ALA A 452 5.48 -39.53 19.38
C ALA A 452 5.70 -39.52 17.85
N VAL A 453 6.96 -39.67 17.42
CA VAL A 453 7.32 -39.75 15.99
C VAL A 453 7.17 -41.17 15.47
N GLU A 454 7.59 -42.18 16.23
CA GLU A 454 7.51 -43.61 15.85
C GLU A 454 6.07 -44.12 15.76
N ASP A 455 5.14 -43.57 16.57
CA ASP A 455 3.71 -43.85 16.48
C ASP A 455 3.08 -43.34 15.15
N GLN A 456 3.82 -42.56 14.37
CA GLN A 456 3.45 -42.11 13.02
C GLN A 456 4.15 -42.89 11.91
N ASP A 457 4.78 -44.04 12.23
CA ASP A 457 5.53 -44.93 11.34
C ASP A 457 6.86 -44.35 10.80
N TYR A 458 7.47 -43.39 11.53
CA TYR A 458 8.77 -42.84 11.18
C TYR A 458 9.82 -43.17 12.23
N PRO A 459 10.87 -43.99 11.91
CA PRO A 459 11.90 -44.35 12.87
C PRO A 459 12.81 -43.17 13.24
N VAL A 460 13.09 -42.99 14.53
CA VAL A 460 14.01 -41.97 15.06
C VAL A 460 15.35 -42.65 15.38
N THR A 461 16.40 -42.22 14.66
CA THR A 461 17.75 -42.82 14.74
C THR A 461 18.69 -42.12 15.72
N GLY A 462 18.33 -40.92 16.20
CA GLY A 462 19.12 -40.18 17.20
C GLY A 462 18.41 -38.93 17.69
N ILE A 463 18.69 -38.56 18.95
CA ILE A 463 18.24 -37.30 19.57
C ILE A 463 19.46 -36.58 20.14
N GLN A 464 19.62 -35.30 19.87
CA GLN A 464 20.72 -34.45 20.35
C GLN A 464 20.17 -33.21 21.00
#